data_9cfe117678fdbf76f9a3befc5238eccf
#
_entry.id   9cfe117678fdbf76f9a3befc5238eccf
#
_cell.length_a   1.000
_cell.length_b   1.000
_cell.length_c   1.000
_cell.angle_alpha   90.00
_cell.angle_beta   90.00
_cell.angle_gamma   90.00
#
_symmetry.space_group_name_H-M   'P 1'
#
loop_
_entity.id
_entity.type
_entity.pdbx_description
1 polymer ?
#
loop_
_entity_poly.entity_id
_entity_poly.type
_entity_poly.pdbx_seq_one_letter_code
_entity_poly.pdbx_strand_id
1 'polypeptide(L)'
;MSRYLFLVFCLSFSVASASEKTASKDNHDLAYSVGASLGERLRQEVPDLQIQALVDGLKQAYQGEPLALDDARIKQILAQHEAQAAIADQLPQSEKALLAEQQFLSTEKARSGVRELADGILLTEQVPGNGKKPAANDRVQVTYVGRLPDGAIFDQSKQPQWFRLGSVISGWRSALQQMPVGAKWRLVIPSAQAYGADGAGELIPPYTPLVFEIELLGVSR
;
A
#
# COMPACT_ATOMS: atom_id res chain seq x y z
N MET A 1 -31.07 43.19 -71.86
CA MET A 1 -31.03 44.21 -70.78
C MET A 1 -31.55 43.48 -69.53
N SER A 2 -30.82 43.41 -68.56
CA SER A 2 -31.01 43.32 -67.10
C SER A 2 -30.12 42.26 -66.45
N ARG A 3 -29.17 42.80 -65.73
CA ARG A 3 -28.18 42.07 -64.90
C ARG A 3 -28.86 41.78 -63.59
N TYR A 4 -28.82 40.53 -63.16
CA TYR A 4 -29.04 40.13 -61.75
C TYR A 4 -27.80 39.46 -61.19
N LEU A 5 -27.26 40.11 -60.19
CA LEU A 5 -26.15 39.84 -59.37
C LEU A 5 -26.60 38.77 -58.35
N PHE A 6 -25.98 37.55 -58.38
CA PHE A 6 -26.18 36.56 -57.32
C PHE A 6 -25.10 36.73 -56.28
N LEU A 7 -25.49 37.21 -55.15
CA LEU A 7 -24.67 37.26 -53.94
C LEU A 7 -24.73 35.86 -53.28
N VAL A 8 -23.65 35.12 -53.33
CA VAL A 8 -23.50 33.86 -52.61
C VAL A 8 -23.09 34.19 -51.18
N PHE A 9 -23.97 33.87 -50.27
CA PHE A 9 -23.76 34.01 -48.84
C PHE A 9 -23.06 32.75 -48.34
N CYS A 10 -21.73 32.86 -48.09
CA CYS A 10 -20.99 31.85 -47.36
C CYS A 10 -21.29 32.02 -45.88
N LEU A 11 -22.17 31.21 -45.32
CA LEU A 11 -22.31 31.04 -43.87
C LEU A 11 -21.55 29.84 -43.41
N SER A 12 -20.53 30.12 -42.66
CA SER A 12 -19.53 29.34 -42.00
C SER A 12 -20.09 28.17 -41.18
N PHE A 13 -19.63 27.01 -41.50
CA PHE A 13 -19.62 25.83 -40.65
C PHE A 13 -18.52 25.98 -39.60
N SER A 14 -18.85 26.34 -38.38
CA SER A 14 -17.91 26.41 -37.26
C SER A 14 -18.52 25.96 -35.93
N VAL A 15 -19.42 24.95 -35.93
CA VAL A 15 -20.03 24.45 -34.70
C VAL A 15 -19.77 22.97 -34.44
N ALA A 16 -19.27 22.21 -35.42
CA ALA A 16 -19.02 20.76 -35.24
C ALA A 16 -17.81 20.42 -34.36
N SER A 17 -16.78 21.28 -34.32
CA SER A 17 -15.49 20.95 -33.67
C SER A 17 -15.49 21.00 -32.12
N ALA A 18 -16.41 21.76 -31.53
CA ALA A 18 -16.49 21.92 -30.07
C ALA A 18 -17.28 20.77 -29.42
N SER A 19 -18.28 20.22 -30.09
CA SER A 19 -19.09 19.10 -29.57
C SER A 19 -18.34 17.75 -29.58
N GLU A 20 -17.54 17.48 -30.61
CA GLU A 20 -16.69 16.27 -30.65
C GLU A 20 -15.59 16.28 -29.61
N LYS A 21 -15.02 17.45 -29.32
CA LYS A 21 -13.94 17.58 -28.34
C LYS A 21 -14.42 17.42 -26.89
N THR A 22 -15.66 17.82 -26.61
CA THR A 22 -16.32 17.65 -25.30
C THR A 22 -16.71 16.17 -25.10
N ALA A 23 -17.35 15.55 -26.08
CA ALA A 23 -17.73 14.14 -26.01
C ALA A 23 -16.50 13.21 -25.89
N SER A 24 -15.39 13.53 -26.55
CA SER A 24 -14.13 12.78 -26.43
C SER A 24 -13.52 12.91 -25.03
N LYS A 25 -13.60 14.10 -24.41
CA LYS A 25 -13.10 14.33 -23.05
C LYS A 25 -13.98 13.61 -22.03
N ASP A 26 -15.29 13.69 -22.17
CA ASP A 26 -16.23 13.02 -21.27
C ASP A 26 -16.07 11.50 -21.31
N ASN A 27 -15.83 10.92 -22.48
CA ASN A 27 -15.54 9.49 -22.63
C ASN A 27 -14.19 9.09 -22.01
N HIS A 28 -13.16 9.93 -22.14
CA HIS A 28 -11.87 9.71 -21.50
C HIS A 28 -12.01 9.75 -19.96
N ASP A 29 -12.68 10.76 -19.43
CA ASP A 29 -12.86 10.96 -17.99
C ASP A 29 -13.71 9.82 -17.38
N LEU A 30 -14.72 9.33 -18.12
CA LEU A 30 -15.49 8.14 -17.74
C LEU A 30 -14.61 6.89 -17.68
N ALA A 31 -13.83 6.63 -18.74
CA ALA A 31 -12.95 5.45 -18.79
C ALA A 31 -11.91 5.49 -17.66
N TYR A 32 -11.30 6.64 -17.40
CA TYR A 32 -10.37 6.82 -16.29
C TYR A 32 -11.05 6.57 -14.94
N SER A 33 -12.25 7.09 -14.72
CA SER A 33 -13.01 6.91 -13.48
C SER A 33 -13.37 5.46 -13.22
N VAL A 34 -13.78 4.73 -14.27
CA VAL A 34 -14.02 3.26 -14.19
C VAL A 34 -12.74 2.53 -13.81
N GLY A 35 -11.62 2.85 -14.46
CA GLY A 35 -10.32 2.26 -14.13
C GLY A 35 -9.86 2.54 -12.71
N ALA A 36 -10.02 3.78 -12.23
CA ALA A 36 -9.67 4.17 -10.87
C ALA A 36 -10.52 3.42 -9.83
N SER A 37 -11.84 3.36 -10.02
CA SER A 37 -12.74 2.62 -9.14
C SER A 37 -12.45 1.12 -9.11
N LEU A 38 -12.18 0.52 -10.28
CA LEU A 38 -11.78 -0.89 -10.36
C LEU A 38 -10.46 -1.14 -9.63
N GLY A 39 -9.47 -0.27 -9.84
CA GLY A 39 -8.16 -0.39 -9.19
C GLY A 39 -8.24 -0.28 -7.67
N GLU A 40 -9.08 0.60 -7.14
CA GLU A 40 -9.30 0.74 -5.70
C GLU A 40 -9.92 -0.52 -5.09
N ARG A 41 -10.93 -1.09 -5.74
CA ARG A 41 -11.55 -2.35 -5.32
C ARG A 41 -10.57 -3.52 -5.40
N LEU A 42 -9.85 -3.68 -6.51
CA LEU A 42 -8.88 -4.76 -6.69
C LEU A 42 -7.73 -4.70 -5.68
N ARG A 43 -7.32 -3.52 -5.27
CA ARG A 43 -6.30 -3.35 -4.22
C ARG A 43 -6.75 -3.97 -2.88
N GLN A 44 -8.06 -3.96 -2.59
CA GLN A 44 -8.61 -4.55 -1.38
C GLN A 44 -8.84 -6.07 -1.53
N GLU A 45 -9.34 -6.51 -2.68
CA GLU A 45 -9.69 -7.91 -2.93
C GLU A 45 -8.47 -8.78 -3.30
N VAL A 46 -7.50 -8.21 -4.03
CA VAL A 46 -6.31 -8.92 -4.53
C VAL A 46 -5.07 -8.03 -4.38
N PRO A 47 -4.51 -7.88 -3.16
CA PRO A 47 -3.48 -6.89 -2.85
C PRO A 47 -2.17 -7.03 -3.65
N ASP A 48 -1.80 -8.25 -4.05
CA ASP A 48 -0.54 -8.53 -4.77
C ASP A 48 -0.72 -8.68 -6.28
N LEU A 49 -1.79 -8.11 -6.84
CA LEU A 49 -2.11 -8.21 -8.25
C LEU A 49 -1.06 -7.54 -9.13
N GLN A 50 -0.56 -8.26 -10.13
CA GLN A 50 0.34 -7.71 -11.14
C GLN A 50 -0.44 -6.81 -12.10
N ILE A 51 -0.43 -5.52 -11.85
CA ILE A 51 -1.22 -4.51 -12.58
C ILE A 51 -0.98 -4.57 -14.08
N GLN A 52 0.29 -4.78 -14.53
CA GLN A 52 0.57 -4.86 -15.97
C GLN A 52 -0.14 -6.05 -16.62
N ALA A 53 -0.13 -7.23 -16.01
CA ALA A 53 -0.82 -8.39 -16.53
C ALA A 53 -2.35 -8.20 -16.58
N LEU A 54 -2.92 -7.52 -15.56
CA LEU A 54 -4.34 -7.13 -15.57
C LEU A 54 -4.65 -6.21 -16.75
N VAL A 55 -3.85 -5.17 -16.97
CA VAL A 55 -4.05 -4.21 -18.07
C VAL A 55 -3.94 -4.90 -19.43
N ASP A 56 -2.96 -5.79 -19.59
CA ASP A 56 -2.78 -6.55 -20.84
C ASP A 56 -3.98 -7.46 -21.13
N GLY A 57 -4.45 -8.21 -20.14
CA GLY A 57 -5.63 -9.07 -20.27
C GLY A 57 -6.91 -8.28 -20.56
N LEU A 58 -7.11 -7.15 -19.85
CA LEU A 58 -8.24 -6.25 -20.09
C LEU A 58 -8.24 -5.69 -21.51
N LYS A 59 -7.07 -5.23 -21.99
CA LYS A 59 -6.91 -4.68 -23.33
C LYS A 59 -7.20 -5.72 -24.40
N GLN A 60 -6.60 -6.91 -24.29
CA GLN A 60 -6.82 -8.01 -25.24
C GLN A 60 -8.30 -8.41 -25.31
N ALA A 61 -8.94 -8.59 -24.14
CA ALA A 61 -10.34 -8.96 -24.08
C ALA A 61 -11.26 -7.88 -24.66
N TYR A 62 -11.00 -6.60 -24.32
CA TYR A 62 -11.82 -5.46 -24.81
C TYR A 62 -11.69 -5.24 -26.32
N GLN A 63 -10.52 -5.49 -26.89
CA GLN A 63 -10.25 -5.32 -28.32
C GLN A 63 -10.60 -6.57 -29.16
N GLY A 64 -11.01 -7.69 -28.51
CA GLY A 64 -11.27 -8.96 -29.19
C GLY A 64 -10.02 -9.62 -29.74
N GLU A 65 -8.85 -9.30 -29.17
CA GLU A 65 -7.58 -9.91 -29.52
C GLU A 65 -7.43 -11.31 -28.90
N PRO A 66 -6.57 -12.18 -29.45
CA PRO A 66 -6.27 -13.47 -28.84
C PRO A 66 -5.72 -13.28 -27.42
N LEU A 67 -6.29 -13.96 -26.43
CA LEU A 67 -5.85 -13.92 -25.06
C LEU A 67 -4.55 -14.72 -24.88
N ALA A 68 -3.68 -14.27 -23.98
CA ALA A 68 -2.44 -14.96 -23.63
C ALA A 68 -2.69 -16.32 -22.93
N LEU A 69 -3.86 -16.50 -22.32
CA LEU A 69 -4.32 -17.73 -21.69
C LEU A 69 -5.60 -18.21 -22.40
N ASP A 70 -5.75 -19.53 -22.56
CA ASP A 70 -7.00 -20.10 -23.07
C ASP A 70 -8.13 -20.05 -22.03
N ASP A 71 -9.37 -20.17 -22.49
CA ASP A 71 -10.57 -20.11 -21.66
C ASP A 71 -10.59 -21.15 -20.54
N ALA A 72 -10.05 -22.34 -20.79
CA ALA A 72 -10.01 -23.42 -19.80
C ALA A 72 -9.06 -23.04 -18.65
N ARG A 73 -7.89 -22.49 -18.98
CA ARG A 73 -6.91 -22.04 -17.99
C ARG A 73 -7.41 -20.84 -17.18
N ILE A 74 -8.06 -19.88 -17.85
CA ILE A 74 -8.68 -18.74 -17.16
C ILE A 74 -9.71 -19.22 -16.14
N LYS A 75 -10.65 -20.07 -16.56
CA LYS A 75 -11.67 -20.63 -15.69
C LYS A 75 -11.08 -21.41 -14.52
N GLN A 76 -10.04 -22.20 -14.77
CA GLN A 76 -9.35 -22.97 -13.73
C GLN A 76 -8.73 -22.04 -12.67
N ILE A 77 -8.03 -20.99 -13.10
CA ILE A 77 -7.38 -20.04 -12.17
C ILE A 77 -8.43 -19.32 -11.32
N LEU A 78 -9.51 -18.82 -11.95
CA LEU A 78 -10.58 -18.12 -11.25
C LEU A 78 -11.28 -19.04 -10.25
N ALA A 79 -11.63 -20.28 -10.65
CA ALA A 79 -12.26 -21.25 -9.76
C ALA A 79 -11.36 -21.63 -8.57
N GLN A 80 -10.06 -21.75 -8.78
CA GLN A 80 -9.11 -21.99 -7.68
C GLN A 80 -9.06 -20.80 -6.70
N HIS A 81 -9.05 -19.57 -7.22
CA HIS A 81 -9.06 -18.37 -6.40
C HIS A 81 -10.36 -18.26 -5.59
N GLU A 82 -11.52 -18.49 -6.22
CA GLU A 82 -12.81 -18.49 -5.54
C GLU A 82 -12.91 -19.57 -4.45
N ALA A 83 -12.39 -20.78 -4.72
CA ALA A 83 -12.37 -21.86 -3.73
C ALA A 83 -11.46 -21.50 -2.54
N GLN A 84 -10.31 -20.90 -2.77
CA GLN A 84 -9.41 -20.43 -1.70
C GLN A 84 -10.07 -19.32 -0.87
N ALA A 85 -10.72 -18.36 -1.51
CA ALA A 85 -11.45 -17.29 -0.83
C ALA A 85 -12.60 -17.84 0.04
N ALA A 86 -13.35 -18.83 -0.47
CA ALA A 86 -14.42 -19.48 0.27
C ALA A 86 -13.91 -20.26 1.51
N ILE A 87 -12.75 -20.93 1.40
CA ILE A 87 -12.10 -21.59 2.53
C ILE A 87 -11.65 -20.54 3.55
N ALA A 88 -10.97 -19.47 3.10
CA ALA A 88 -10.54 -18.39 3.95
C ALA A 88 -11.71 -17.74 4.70
N ASP A 89 -12.88 -17.64 4.08
CA ASP A 89 -14.08 -17.07 4.68
C ASP A 89 -14.68 -17.92 5.81
N GLN A 90 -14.40 -19.20 5.83
CA GLN A 90 -14.84 -20.12 6.88
C GLN A 90 -13.89 -20.20 8.09
N LEU A 91 -12.68 -19.63 7.97
CA LEU A 91 -11.72 -19.64 9.07
C LEU A 91 -12.18 -18.75 10.23
N PRO A 92 -11.81 -19.10 11.48
CA PRO A 92 -11.96 -18.21 12.63
C PRO A 92 -11.28 -16.86 12.39
N GLN A 93 -11.81 -15.80 12.95
CA GLN A 93 -11.27 -14.44 12.77
C GLN A 93 -9.79 -14.33 13.16
N SER A 94 -9.37 -15.06 14.19
CA SER A 94 -7.97 -15.11 14.62
C SER A 94 -7.03 -15.75 13.57
N GLU A 95 -7.49 -16.81 12.92
CA GLU A 95 -6.73 -17.47 11.85
C GLU A 95 -6.65 -16.59 10.59
N LYS A 96 -7.75 -15.91 10.23
CA LYS A 96 -7.75 -14.92 9.16
C LYS A 96 -6.72 -13.82 9.42
N ALA A 97 -6.69 -13.29 10.64
CA ALA A 97 -5.76 -12.23 11.03
C ALA A 97 -4.29 -12.70 10.97
N LEU A 98 -4.01 -13.93 11.44
CA LEU A 98 -2.67 -14.51 11.35
C LEU A 98 -2.21 -14.74 9.90
N LEU A 99 -3.10 -15.22 9.03
CA LEU A 99 -2.79 -15.37 7.60
C LEU A 99 -2.52 -14.03 6.93
N ALA A 100 -3.34 -13.02 7.23
CA ALA A 100 -3.14 -11.66 6.73
C ALA A 100 -1.80 -11.07 7.20
N GLU A 101 -1.43 -11.28 8.47
CA GLU A 101 -0.12 -10.89 9.00
C GLU A 101 1.02 -11.58 8.24
N GLN A 102 0.96 -12.90 8.07
CA GLN A 102 1.99 -13.67 7.37
C GLN A 102 2.18 -13.19 5.92
N GLN A 103 1.08 -12.95 5.22
CA GLN A 103 1.11 -12.44 3.85
C GLN A 103 1.72 -11.04 3.79
N PHE A 104 1.30 -10.14 4.69
CA PHE A 104 1.86 -8.79 4.78
C PHE A 104 3.37 -8.81 5.04
N LEU A 105 3.83 -9.59 6.03
CA LEU A 105 5.24 -9.71 6.36
C LEU A 105 6.05 -10.31 5.21
N SER A 106 5.52 -11.30 4.49
CA SER A 106 6.15 -11.89 3.32
C SER A 106 6.34 -10.85 2.20
N THR A 107 5.31 -10.07 1.91
CA THR A 107 5.34 -8.98 0.92
C THR A 107 6.35 -7.91 1.31
N GLU A 108 6.34 -7.48 2.56
CA GLU A 108 7.30 -6.49 3.07
C GLU A 108 8.74 -6.99 3.02
N LYS A 109 8.98 -8.26 3.34
CA LYS A 109 10.31 -8.89 3.30
C LYS A 109 10.88 -8.96 1.87
N ALA A 110 10.03 -9.09 0.87
CA ALA A 110 10.43 -9.15 -0.53
C ALA A 110 10.83 -7.77 -1.12
N ARG A 111 10.60 -6.67 -0.40
CA ARG A 111 10.96 -5.33 -0.88
C ARG A 111 12.47 -5.13 -0.91
N SER A 112 12.93 -4.38 -1.89
CA SER A 112 14.35 -4.04 -2.03
C SER A 112 14.86 -3.25 -0.82
N GLY A 113 16.06 -3.59 -0.35
CA GLY A 113 16.72 -2.91 0.78
C GLY A 113 16.20 -3.29 2.15
N VAL A 114 15.28 -4.26 2.25
CA VAL A 114 14.80 -4.79 3.52
C VAL A 114 15.81 -5.78 4.08
N ARG A 115 16.09 -5.65 5.38
CA ARG A 115 16.86 -6.60 6.19
C ARG A 115 15.99 -7.12 7.32
N GLU A 116 16.14 -8.37 7.68
CA GLU A 116 15.46 -8.97 8.83
C GLU A 116 16.37 -8.91 10.06
N LEU A 117 15.84 -8.40 11.15
CA LEU A 117 16.45 -8.47 12.48
C LEU A 117 15.98 -9.72 13.21
N ALA A 118 16.45 -9.93 14.45
CA ALA A 118 15.93 -10.97 15.31
C ALA A 118 14.40 -10.85 15.46
N ASP A 119 13.74 -11.97 15.73
CA ASP A 119 12.30 -12.06 16.00
C ASP A 119 11.41 -11.62 14.83
N GLY A 120 11.92 -11.68 13.58
CA GLY A 120 11.15 -11.40 12.37
C GLY A 120 10.89 -9.92 12.09
N ILE A 121 11.54 -9.02 12.82
CA ILE A 121 11.43 -7.57 12.59
C ILE A 121 12.10 -7.22 11.27
N LEU A 122 11.40 -6.53 10.38
CA LEU A 122 11.94 -6.07 9.10
C LEU A 122 12.38 -4.61 9.21
N LEU A 123 13.56 -4.34 8.67
CA LEU A 123 14.22 -3.03 8.72
C LEU A 123 14.55 -2.55 7.31
N THR A 124 14.22 -1.30 7.02
CA THR A 124 14.77 -0.54 5.88
C THR A 124 15.44 0.71 6.42
N GLU A 125 16.74 0.87 6.19
CA GLU A 125 17.48 2.07 6.54
C GLU A 125 17.20 3.16 5.50
N GLN A 126 16.54 4.25 5.93
CA GLN A 126 16.23 5.40 5.07
C GLN A 126 17.35 6.46 5.14
N VAL A 127 17.88 6.69 6.35
CA VAL A 127 19.01 7.58 6.58
C VAL A 127 19.98 6.85 7.52
N PRO A 128 21.26 6.73 7.17
CA PRO A 128 22.26 6.17 8.07
C PRO A 128 22.56 7.13 9.20
N GLY A 129 22.74 6.59 10.41
CA GLY A 129 23.23 7.34 11.57
C GLY A 129 24.70 7.02 11.84
N ASN A 130 25.37 7.88 12.56
CA ASN A 130 26.77 7.72 12.97
C ASN A 130 27.01 7.89 14.47
N GLY A 131 25.93 8.15 15.23
CA GLY A 131 26.01 8.35 16.65
C GLY A 131 26.00 7.05 17.47
N LYS A 132 25.94 7.21 18.79
CA LYS A 132 25.91 6.10 19.74
C LYS A 132 24.62 5.26 19.59
N LYS A 133 24.73 3.95 19.75
CA LYS A 133 23.57 3.06 19.86
C LYS A 133 23.09 2.99 21.33
N PRO A 134 21.77 2.92 21.57
CA PRO A 134 21.23 2.80 22.91
C PRO A 134 21.57 1.45 23.57
N ALA A 135 21.79 1.46 24.87
CA ALA A 135 21.78 0.25 25.70
C ALA A 135 20.37 -0.06 26.20
N ALA A 136 20.14 -1.29 26.67
CA ALA A 136 18.82 -1.80 27.07
C ALA A 136 18.08 -0.93 28.10
N ASN A 137 18.80 -0.26 28.99
CA ASN A 137 18.25 0.58 30.08
C ASN A 137 18.27 2.06 29.78
N ASP A 138 18.74 2.44 28.58
CA ASP A 138 18.81 3.84 28.17
C ASP A 138 17.42 4.40 27.85
N ARG A 139 17.34 5.73 27.86
CA ARG A 139 16.23 6.48 27.26
C ARG A 139 16.60 6.92 25.85
N VAL A 140 15.65 6.91 24.96
CA VAL A 140 15.81 7.33 23.57
C VAL A 140 14.93 8.53 23.28
N GLN A 141 15.44 9.48 22.53
CA GLN A 141 14.67 10.59 21.99
C GLN A 141 14.40 10.33 20.52
N VAL A 142 13.13 10.27 20.15
CA VAL A 142 12.71 9.93 18.79
C VAL A 142 11.61 10.87 18.29
N THR A 143 11.50 10.99 16.96
CA THR A 143 10.26 11.30 16.26
C THR A 143 9.80 10.05 15.54
N TYR A 144 8.49 9.87 15.38
CA TYR A 144 7.97 8.66 14.72
C TYR A 144 6.58 8.85 14.12
N VAL A 145 6.25 7.97 13.19
CA VAL A 145 4.90 7.74 12.68
C VAL A 145 4.65 6.24 12.71
N GLY A 146 3.60 5.81 13.41
CA GLY A 146 3.11 4.43 13.46
C GLY A 146 1.88 4.25 12.58
N ARG A 147 1.90 3.24 11.72
CA ARG A 147 0.83 2.91 10.78
C ARG A 147 0.42 1.45 10.89
N LEU A 148 -0.83 1.20 10.59
CA LEU A 148 -1.37 -0.13 10.30
C LEU A 148 -0.95 -0.60 8.90
N PRO A 149 -1.14 -1.88 8.55
CA PRO A 149 -0.82 -2.41 7.22
C PRO A 149 -1.52 -1.69 6.06
N ASP A 150 -2.71 -1.17 6.27
CA ASP A 150 -3.49 -0.40 5.29
C ASP A 150 -2.99 1.05 5.11
N GLY A 151 -2.00 1.47 5.92
CA GLY A 151 -1.42 2.81 5.92
C GLY A 151 -2.09 3.80 6.87
N ALA A 152 -3.17 3.43 7.56
CA ALA A 152 -3.82 4.28 8.57
C ALA A 152 -2.85 4.59 9.73
N ILE A 153 -2.76 5.85 10.12
CA ILE A 153 -1.92 6.27 11.25
C ILE A 153 -2.67 5.98 12.55
N PHE A 154 -2.08 5.16 13.42
CA PHE A 154 -2.62 4.89 14.75
C PHE A 154 -1.94 5.72 15.85
N ASP A 155 -0.67 6.11 15.62
CA ASP A 155 0.08 6.95 16.57
C ASP A 155 1.20 7.71 15.85
N GLN A 156 1.54 8.90 16.32
CA GLN A 156 2.66 9.68 15.78
C GLN A 156 3.15 10.74 16.76
N SER A 157 4.44 11.05 16.69
CA SER A 157 5.00 12.24 17.30
C SER A 157 5.97 12.95 16.35
N LYS A 158 5.57 14.14 15.89
CA LYS A 158 6.43 15.02 15.07
C LYS A 158 7.39 15.84 15.92
N GLN A 159 7.12 15.96 17.22
CA GLN A 159 8.01 16.60 18.18
C GLN A 159 8.87 15.54 18.88
N PRO A 160 10.17 15.79 19.15
CA PRO A 160 11.03 14.84 19.85
C PRO A 160 10.45 14.42 21.21
N GLN A 161 10.31 13.12 21.42
CA GLN A 161 9.82 12.55 22.68
C GLN A 161 10.82 11.56 23.27
N TRP A 162 10.87 11.51 24.61
CA TRP A 162 11.74 10.62 25.35
C TRP A 162 10.99 9.37 25.82
N PHE A 163 11.49 8.20 25.45
CA PHE A 163 11.00 6.90 25.90
C PHE A 163 12.07 6.12 26.65
N ARG A 164 11.67 5.34 27.65
CA ARG A 164 12.54 4.31 28.24
C ARG A 164 12.46 3.06 27.39
N LEU A 165 13.58 2.48 26.96
CA LEU A 165 13.58 1.26 26.15
C LEU A 165 12.94 0.07 26.87
N GLY A 166 12.99 0.03 28.18
CA GLY A 166 12.30 -1.00 28.97
C GLY A 166 10.77 -0.92 28.95
N SER A 167 10.20 0.21 28.52
CA SER A 167 8.75 0.49 28.58
C SER A 167 8.06 0.54 27.21
N VAL A 168 8.80 0.29 26.13
CA VAL A 168 8.24 0.23 24.77
C VAL A 168 7.99 -1.23 24.35
N ILE A 169 7.26 -1.43 23.26
CA ILE A 169 7.03 -2.74 22.67
C ILE A 169 8.36 -3.46 22.34
N SER A 170 8.35 -4.78 22.36
CA SER A 170 9.56 -5.59 22.17
C SER A 170 10.26 -5.28 20.86
N GLY A 171 9.52 -5.08 19.78
CA GLY A 171 10.06 -4.73 18.48
C GLY A 171 10.83 -3.42 18.47
N TRP A 172 10.36 -2.39 19.16
CA TRP A 172 11.10 -1.13 19.32
C TRP A 172 12.39 -1.35 20.14
N ARG A 173 12.28 -2.09 21.22
CA ARG A 173 13.44 -2.37 22.08
C ARG A 173 14.55 -3.08 21.29
N SER A 174 14.20 -4.12 20.53
CA SER A 174 15.17 -4.87 19.73
C SER A 174 15.78 -4.03 18.61
N ALA A 175 14.97 -3.25 17.90
CA ALA A 175 15.43 -2.44 16.77
C ALA A 175 16.26 -1.24 17.22
N LEU A 176 15.79 -0.47 18.21
CA LEU A 176 16.45 0.78 18.63
C LEU A 176 17.81 0.55 19.28
N GLN A 177 18.03 -0.60 19.93
CA GLN A 177 19.37 -0.97 20.43
C GLN A 177 20.41 -1.18 19.31
N GLN A 178 19.97 -1.39 18.09
CA GLN A 178 20.84 -1.53 16.92
C GLN A 178 20.93 -0.22 16.10
N MET A 179 20.06 0.74 16.38
CA MET A 179 19.92 1.98 15.64
C MET A 179 20.90 3.04 16.13
N PRO A 180 21.81 3.57 15.31
CA PRO A 180 22.68 4.67 15.72
C PRO A 180 21.91 5.99 15.75
N VAL A 181 22.27 6.89 16.67
CA VAL A 181 21.73 8.27 16.70
C VAL A 181 21.98 8.96 15.35
N GLY A 182 20.99 9.68 14.86
CA GLY A 182 20.95 10.32 13.56
C GLY A 182 20.37 9.44 12.45
N ALA A 183 20.12 8.15 12.73
CA ALA A 183 19.50 7.26 11.76
C ALA A 183 17.98 7.52 11.64
N LYS A 184 17.43 7.26 10.45
CA LYS A 184 16.00 7.12 10.19
C LYS A 184 15.73 5.77 9.57
N TRP A 185 14.88 4.98 10.23
CA TRP A 185 14.55 3.64 9.82
C TRP A 185 13.05 3.47 9.61
N ARG A 186 12.69 2.66 8.62
CA ARG A 186 11.36 2.07 8.51
C ARG A 186 11.44 0.67 9.10
N LEU A 187 10.58 0.40 10.09
CA LEU A 187 10.47 -0.89 10.75
C LEU A 187 9.10 -1.50 10.45
N VAL A 188 9.07 -2.79 10.15
CA VAL A 188 7.84 -3.59 10.16
C VAL A 188 7.97 -4.59 11.29
N ILE A 189 7.09 -4.49 12.26
CA ILE A 189 7.15 -5.23 13.51
C ILE A 189 6.01 -6.25 13.53
N PRO A 190 6.31 -7.57 13.58
CA PRO A 190 5.28 -8.60 13.74
C PRO A 190 4.43 -8.35 14.98
N SER A 191 3.18 -8.77 14.95
CA SER A 191 2.24 -8.59 16.08
C SER A 191 2.79 -9.19 17.39
N ALA A 192 3.46 -10.33 17.33
CA ALA A 192 4.10 -10.98 18.47
C ALA A 192 5.18 -10.12 19.16
N GLN A 193 5.77 -9.15 18.45
CA GLN A 193 6.73 -8.18 18.97
C GLN A 193 6.08 -6.81 19.27
N ALA A 194 4.75 -6.72 19.15
CA ALA A 194 3.94 -5.54 19.42
C ALA A 194 2.84 -5.85 20.44
N TYR A 195 1.60 -6.00 19.99
CA TYR A 195 0.43 -6.19 20.87
C TYR A 195 -0.21 -7.58 20.76
N GLY A 196 0.31 -8.47 19.93
CA GLY A 196 -0.07 -9.88 19.85
C GLY A 196 -1.54 -10.14 19.54
N ALA A 197 -2.06 -11.18 20.22
CA ALA A 197 -3.44 -11.64 20.10
C ALA A 197 -4.46 -10.67 20.72
N ASP A 198 -4.04 -9.80 21.62
CA ASP A 198 -4.94 -8.88 22.33
C ASP A 198 -5.19 -7.60 21.54
N GLY A 199 -4.24 -7.21 20.68
CA GLY A 199 -4.28 -5.89 20.04
C GLY A 199 -4.12 -4.75 21.05
N ALA A 200 -4.54 -3.52 20.70
CA ALA A 200 -4.51 -2.37 21.61
C ALA A 200 -5.71 -1.44 21.38
N GLY A 201 -6.61 -1.44 22.31
CA GLY A 201 -7.85 -0.63 22.27
C GLY A 201 -8.66 -0.92 21.00
N GLU A 202 -9.31 0.13 20.46
CA GLU A 202 -10.08 0.05 19.22
C GLU A 202 -9.23 0.29 17.95
N LEU A 203 -7.99 0.78 18.13
CA LEU A 203 -7.14 1.23 17.02
C LEU A 203 -6.28 0.13 16.43
N ILE A 204 -5.84 -0.85 17.24
CA ILE A 204 -4.95 -1.92 16.79
C ILE A 204 -5.65 -3.26 17.02
N PRO A 205 -6.20 -3.87 15.96
CA PRO A 205 -6.85 -5.17 16.05
C PRO A 205 -5.87 -6.29 16.49
N PRO A 206 -6.37 -7.44 16.97
CA PRO A 206 -5.57 -8.64 17.21
C PRO A 206 -4.72 -9.04 16.01
N TYR A 207 -3.51 -9.56 16.28
CA TYR A 207 -2.58 -10.07 15.27
C TYR A 207 -2.19 -9.06 14.18
N THR A 208 -2.21 -7.76 14.51
CA THR A 208 -1.88 -6.71 13.55
C THR A 208 -0.39 -6.37 13.61
N PRO A 209 0.37 -6.56 12.52
CA PRO A 209 1.74 -6.07 12.43
C PRO A 209 1.75 -4.55 12.31
N LEU A 210 2.81 -3.92 12.80
CA LEU A 210 2.91 -2.46 12.84
C LEU A 210 4.05 -1.96 11.96
N VAL A 211 3.81 -0.86 11.27
CA VAL A 211 4.80 -0.17 10.44
C VAL A 211 5.18 1.14 11.10
N PHE A 212 6.46 1.33 11.38
CA PHE A 212 6.96 2.58 11.95
C PHE A 212 8.01 3.23 11.05
N GLU A 213 7.94 4.53 10.92
CA GLU A 213 9.07 5.35 10.51
C GLU A 213 9.58 6.05 11.77
N ILE A 214 10.83 5.79 12.13
CA ILE A 214 11.44 6.30 13.37
C ILE A 214 12.73 7.00 13.04
N GLU A 215 12.94 8.18 13.62
CA GLU A 215 14.22 8.89 13.64
C GLU A 215 14.74 8.94 15.07
N LEU A 216 15.95 8.43 15.29
CA LEU A 216 16.60 8.44 16.59
C LEU A 216 17.47 9.68 16.75
N LEU A 217 17.04 10.60 17.60
CA LEU A 217 17.66 11.91 17.78
C LEU A 217 18.65 11.97 18.95
N GLY A 218 18.44 11.15 19.98
CA GLY A 218 19.27 11.18 21.17
C GLY A 218 19.16 9.94 22.05
N VAL A 219 20.19 9.76 22.88
CA VAL A 219 20.27 8.68 23.88
C VAL A 219 20.72 9.29 25.21
N SER A 220 20.05 8.93 26.30
CA SER A 220 20.39 9.32 27.68
C SER A 220 20.32 8.11 28.60
N ARG A 221 21.18 8.05 29.56
CA ARG A 221 21.13 7.09 30.66
C ARG A 221 20.07 7.45 31.68
#